data_94bc19f7db824ac8db2bea22e2881a23
#
_entry.id   94bc19f7db824ac8db2bea22e2881a23
#
_cell.length_a   1.000
_cell.length_b   1.000
_cell.length_c   1.000
_cell.angle_alpha   90.00
_cell.angle_beta   90.00
_cell.angle_gamma   90.00
#
_symmetry.space_group_name_H-M   'P 1'
#
loop_
_entity.id
_entity.type
_entity.pdbx_description
1 polymer ?
#
loop_
_entity_poly.entity_id
_entity_poly.type
_entity_poly.pdbx_seq_one_letter_code
_entity_poly.pdbx_strand_id
1 'polypeptide(L)'
;MATNSKKTGTAAKIGVMTLAIMNVAAVVSLRGLPAEAEYGLSSAFYYLFAAIVFLIPTSLVAAELAAMFSNKEGGVFRWVGEAYGKRYGFLAIFLQWIESTIWYPTVLTFGAVSIAYIGMNNVHDAALASNKVFTLVTVLVIYWLATFISLKGLGWVSKISKIGATVGTIIPAGLLILFGIIYLATGGHNNMDMSQGFFPDLSNFNNLVLASSIFLFYAGMEMSGIHVMDVKEPASKNYPKAIFIGAIIIVVIFILGTFALGLIIPAKEINLTQSL
;
A
#
# COMPACT_ATOMS: atom_id res chain seq x y z
N MET A 1 28.48 30.84 30.41
CA MET A 1 27.73 30.99 29.15
C MET A 1 26.61 29.98 29.18
N ALA A 2 25.37 30.40 29.41
CA ALA A 2 24.21 29.56 29.47
C ALA A 2 23.74 29.30 28.03
N THR A 3 23.89 28.08 27.55
CA THR A 3 23.36 27.62 26.27
C THR A 3 21.83 27.55 26.35
N ASN A 4 21.21 28.48 25.66
CA ASN A 4 19.77 28.57 25.45
C ASN A 4 19.31 27.31 24.68
N SER A 5 18.86 26.29 25.41
CA SER A 5 18.15 25.15 24.81
C SER A 5 16.85 25.66 24.18
N LYS A 6 16.87 25.85 22.87
CA LYS A 6 15.65 26.07 22.08
C LYS A 6 14.67 24.92 22.44
N LYS A 7 13.53 25.29 23.03
CA LYS A 7 12.37 24.41 23.15
C LYS A 7 12.00 23.90 21.75
N THR A 8 12.45 22.69 21.43
CA THR A 8 11.93 21.92 20.30
C THR A 8 10.45 21.74 20.57
N GLY A 9 9.61 22.34 19.73
CA GLY A 9 8.16 22.15 19.79
C GLY A 9 7.88 20.66 19.88
N THR A 10 6.98 20.26 20.77
CA THR A 10 6.52 18.88 20.95
C THR A 10 6.11 18.34 19.60
N ALA A 11 6.93 17.48 19.00
CA ALA A 11 6.62 16.81 17.74
C ALA A 11 5.26 16.11 17.89
N ALA A 12 4.39 16.25 16.91
CA ALA A 12 3.04 15.70 16.97
C ALA A 12 3.15 14.17 17.06
N LYS A 13 2.73 13.58 18.19
CA LYS A 13 2.77 12.14 18.40
C LYS A 13 1.66 11.43 17.60
N ILE A 14 2.04 10.36 16.91
CA ILE A 14 1.16 9.54 16.05
C ILE A 14 0.41 8.51 16.91
N GLY A 15 -0.92 8.48 16.81
CA GLY A 15 -1.73 7.46 17.47
C GLY A 15 -1.77 6.14 16.69
N VAL A 16 -2.14 5.05 17.36
CA VAL A 16 -2.22 3.69 16.79
C VAL A 16 -3.01 3.65 15.47
N MET A 17 -4.23 4.19 15.45
CA MET A 17 -5.06 4.17 14.24
C MET A 17 -4.45 5.01 13.10
N THR A 18 -3.83 6.14 13.41
CA THR A 18 -3.17 6.96 12.39
C THR A 18 -2.01 6.21 11.76
N LEU A 19 -1.18 5.54 12.58
CA LEU A 19 -0.07 4.73 12.08
C LEU A 19 -0.56 3.51 11.29
N ALA A 20 -1.63 2.83 11.74
CA ALA A 20 -2.24 1.73 10.99
C ALA A 20 -2.72 2.19 9.60
N ILE A 21 -3.40 3.35 9.51
CA ILE A 21 -3.83 3.93 8.24
C ILE A 21 -2.64 4.34 7.37
N MET A 22 -1.55 4.84 7.95
CA MET A 22 -0.31 5.14 7.21
C MET A 22 0.32 3.87 6.62
N ASN A 23 0.30 2.75 7.35
CA ASN A 23 0.75 1.45 6.83
C ASN A 23 -0.16 0.95 5.70
N VAL A 24 -1.47 1.09 5.84
CA VAL A 24 -2.42 0.78 4.76
C VAL A 24 -2.12 1.64 3.53
N ALA A 25 -1.86 2.94 3.71
CA ALA A 25 -1.51 3.85 2.61
C ALA A 25 -0.20 3.48 1.91
N ALA A 26 0.76 2.93 2.64
CA ALA A 26 2.05 2.53 2.09
C ALA A 26 1.97 1.22 1.28
N VAL A 27 1.09 0.30 1.67
CA VAL A 27 1.02 -1.05 1.12
C VAL A 27 -0.12 -1.22 0.12
N VAL A 28 -1.35 -0.70 0.44
CA VAL A 28 -2.51 -0.97 -0.40
C VAL A 28 -2.50 -0.12 -1.66
N SER A 29 -2.51 -0.80 -2.79
CA SER A 29 -2.78 -0.19 -4.10
C SER A 29 -3.99 -0.87 -4.73
N LEU A 30 -5.09 -0.13 -4.92
CA LEU A 30 -6.30 -0.65 -5.57
C LEU A 30 -6.07 -0.96 -7.05
N ARG A 31 -4.99 -0.44 -7.63
CA ARG A 31 -4.56 -0.66 -9.01
C ARG A 31 -4.37 -2.14 -9.35
N GLY A 32 -3.85 -2.93 -8.42
CA GLY A 32 -3.56 -4.34 -8.66
C GLY A 32 -4.79 -5.25 -8.63
N LEU A 33 -5.90 -4.82 -8.01
CA LEU A 33 -7.07 -5.66 -7.83
C LEU A 33 -7.66 -6.22 -9.14
N PRO A 34 -7.75 -5.44 -10.25
CA PRO A 34 -8.27 -5.97 -11.51
C PRO A 34 -7.43 -7.12 -12.08
N ALA A 35 -6.11 -7.00 -12.05
CA ALA A 35 -5.21 -8.05 -12.54
C ALA A 35 -5.38 -9.36 -11.77
N GLU A 36 -5.55 -9.27 -10.46
CA GLU A 36 -5.75 -10.43 -9.60
C GLU A 36 -7.16 -11.03 -9.75
N ALA A 37 -8.16 -10.21 -10.11
CA ALA A 37 -9.52 -10.68 -10.34
C ALA A 37 -9.66 -11.64 -11.54
N GLU A 38 -8.76 -11.57 -12.53
CA GLU A 38 -8.70 -12.52 -13.65
C GLU A 38 -8.48 -13.97 -13.21
N TYR A 39 -7.84 -14.18 -12.07
CA TYR A 39 -7.54 -15.52 -11.54
C TYR A 39 -8.68 -16.09 -10.68
N GLY A 40 -9.82 -15.40 -10.61
CA GLY A 40 -11.01 -15.87 -9.96
C GLY A 40 -10.79 -16.32 -8.52
N LEU A 41 -11.30 -17.51 -8.16
CA LEU A 41 -11.23 -18.03 -6.80
C LEU A 41 -9.80 -18.33 -6.33
N SER A 42 -8.89 -18.69 -7.24
CA SER A 42 -7.49 -18.99 -6.89
C SER A 42 -6.71 -17.77 -6.40
N SER A 43 -7.15 -16.55 -6.73
CA SER A 43 -6.55 -15.33 -6.19
C SER A 43 -6.59 -15.29 -4.66
N ALA A 44 -7.66 -15.80 -4.03
CA ALA A 44 -7.76 -15.89 -2.58
C ALA A 44 -6.69 -16.82 -1.97
N PHE A 45 -6.41 -17.94 -2.62
CA PHE A 45 -5.32 -18.82 -2.18
C PHE A 45 -3.98 -18.07 -2.17
N TYR A 46 -3.66 -17.38 -3.25
CA TYR A 46 -2.41 -16.64 -3.34
C TYR A 46 -2.30 -15.52 -2.31
N TYR A 47 -3.38 -14.76 -2.09
CA TYR A 47 -3.39 -13.72 -1.05
C TYR A 47 -3.23 -14.31 0.35
N LEU A 48 -3.92 -15.39 0.69
CA LEU A 48 -3.79 -16.05 1.99
C LEU A 48 -2.40 -16.66 2.17
N PHE A 49 -1.90 -17.34 1.13
CA PHE A 49 -0.55 -17.92 1.16
C PHE A 49 0.51 -16.85 1.36
N ALA A 50 0.49 -15.79 0.56
CA ALA A 50 1.44 -14.69 0.68
C ALA A 50 1.27 -13.93 2.02
N ALA A 51 0.05 -13.81 2.56
CA ALA A 51 -0.16 -13.23 3.88
C ALA A 51 0.50 -14.07 4.98
N ILE A 52 0.36 -15.39 4.94
CA ILE A 52 0.92 -16.31 5.94
C ILE A 52 2.45 -16.40 5.82
N VAL A 53 2.98 -16.47 4.61
CA VAL A 53 4.42 -16.72 4.38
C VAL A 53 5.24 -15.43 4.37
N PHE A 54 4.66 -14.30 4.02
CA PHE A 54 5.36 -13.04 3.83
C PHE A 54 4.82 -11.91 4.70
N LEU A 55 3.55 -11.48 4.53
CA LEU A 55 3.02 -10.30 5.21
C LEU A 55 3.07 -10.45 6.74
N ILE A 56 2.58 -11.56 7.29
CA ILE A 56 2.55 -11.78 8.75
C ILE A 56 3.97 -11.86 9.32
N PRO A 57 4.89 -12.70 8.79
CA PRO A 57 6.26 -12.76 9.31
C PRO A 57 7.00 -11.43 9.22
N THR A 58 6.94 -10.73 8.08
CA THR A 58 7.61 -9.43 7.92
C THR A 58 7.02 -8.36 8.84
N SER A 59 5.69 -8.36 9.02
CA SER A 59 5.00 -7.46 9.95
C SER A 59 5.39 -7.71 11.41
N LEU A 60 5.47 -8.98 11.82
CA LEU A 60 5.89 -9.36 13.18
C LEU A 60 7.34 -8.97 13.44
N VAL A 61 8.25 -9.25 12.51
CA VAL A 61 9.66 -8.85 12.61
C VAL A 61 9.79 -7.32 12.67
N ALA A 62 9.08 -6.58 11.82
CA ALA A 62 9.09 -5.12 11.86
C ALA A 62 8.54 -4.58 13.19
N ALA A 63 7.48 -5.20 13.72
CA ALA A 63 6.90 -4.83 15.00
C ALA A 63 7.86 -5.08 16.18
N GLU A 64 8.53 -6.23 16.19
CA GLU A 64 9.49 -6.60 17.23
C GLU A 64 10.73 -5.70 17.19
N LEU A 65 11.33 -5.50 16.01
CA LEU A 65 12.49 -4.64 15.86
C LEU A 65 12.17 -3.17 16.19
N ALA A 66 10.99 -2.68 15.81
CA ALA A 66 10.57 -1.34 16.20
C ALA A 66 10.31 -1.23 17.71
N ALA A 67 9.77 -2.25 18.36
CA ALA A 67 9.60 -2.26 19.80
C ALA A 67 10.97 -2.31 20.53
N MET A 68 11.90 -3.13 20.06
CA MET A 68 13.26 -3.25 20.59
C MET A 68 14.04 -1.93 20.50
N PHE A 69 13.91 -1.21 19.39
CA PHE A 69 14.60 0.06 19.14
C PHE A 69 13.67 1.27 19.25
N SER A 70 12.63 1.19 20.07
CA SER A 70 11.61 2.25 20.20
C SER A 70 12.13 3.60 20.69
N ASN A 71 13.34 3.64 21.24
CA ASN A 71 14.05 4.84 21.70
C ASN A 71 15.17 5.30 20.74
N LYS A 72 15.29 4.70 19.55
CA LYS A 72 16.33 5.02 18.57
C LYS A 72 15.70 5.31 17.21
N GLU A 73 16.21 6.33 16.53
CA GLU A 73 15.84 6.65 15.16
C GLU A 73 16.51 5.72 14.16
N GLY A 74 15.93 5.60 12.95
CA GLY A 74 16.58 5.02 11.80
C GLY A 74 15.89 3.82 11.16
N GLY A 75 14.83 3.26 11.74
CA GLY A 75 14.09 2.14 11.14
C GLY A 75 15.00 1.03 10.61
N VAL A 76 14.82 0.61 9.35
CA VAL A 76 15.60 -0.46 8.70
C VAL A 76 17.11 -0.21 8.76
N PHE A 77 17.58 1.04 8.62
CA PHE A 77 18.99 1.37 8.79
C PHE A 77 19.52 0.95 10.16
N ARG A 78 18.74 1.23 11.22
CA ARG A 78 19.11 0.88 12.59
C ARG A 78 19.09 -0.63 12.80
N TRP A 79 18.04 -1.30 12.34
CA TRP A 79 17.86 -2.72 12.53
C TRP A 79 19.00 -3.54 11.91
N VAL A 80 19.30 -3.29 10.65
CA VAL A 80 20.39 -3.96 9.94
C VAL A 80 21.76 -3.51 10.47
N GLY A 81 21.89 -2.23 10.78
CA GLY A 81 23.15 -1.65 11.26
C GLY A 81 23.58 -2.17 12.63
N GLU A 82 22.64 -2.46 13.54
CA GLU A 82 22.94 -3.06 14.85
C GLU A 82 23.33 -4.54 14.72
N ALA A 83 22.74 -5.28 13.75
CA ALA A 83 23.02 -6.69 13.52
C ALA A 83 24.35 -6.93 12.77
N TYR A 84 24.60 -6.16 11.71
CA TYR A 84 25.68 -6.45 10.76
C TYR A 84 26.67 -5.28 10.58
N GLY A 85 26.46 -4.16 11.27
CA GLY A 85 27.28 -2.96 11.18
C GLY A 85 26.74 -1.91 10.20
N LYS A 86 27.21 -0.66 10.40
CA LYS A 86 26.70 0.55 9.70
C LYS A 86 26.76 0.46 8.17
N ARG A 87 27.75 -0.27 7.62
CA ARG A 87 27.89 -0.43 6.15
C ARG A 87 26.69 -1.18 5.57
N TYR A 88 26.25 -2.25 6.22
CA TYR A 88 25.10 -3.05 5.78
C TYR A 88 23.78 -2.31 6.05
N GLY A 89 23.70 -1.54 7.17
CA GLY A 89 22.58 -0.64 7.41
C GLY A 89 22.43 0.39 6.30
N PHE A 90 23.53 1.00 5.85
CA PHE A 90 23.53 1.93 4.72
C PHE A 90 23.10 1.25 3.42
N LEU A 91 23.65 0.04 3.13
CA LEU A 91 23.27 -0.71 1.95
C LEU A 91 21.77 -1.01 1.91
N ALA A 92 21.19 -1.43 3.04
CA ALA A 92 19.75 -1.73 3.13
C ALA A 92 18.90 -0.49 2.79
N ILE A 93 19.22 0.67 3.36
CA ILE A 93 18.51 1.92 3.05
C ILE A 93 18.75 2.40 1.62
N PHE A 94 19.94 2.19 1.08
CA PHE A 94 20.25 2.53 -0.30
C PHE A 94 19.44 1.68 -1.29
N LEU A 95 19.30 0.38 -1.03
CA LEU A 95 18.44 -0.49 -1.84
C LEU A 95 16.96 -0.11 -1.74
N GLN A 96 16.48 0.25 -0.54
CA GLN A 96 15.12 0.74 -0.35
C GLN A 96 14.89 2.09 -1.08
N TRP A 97 15.90 2.96 -1.13
CA TRP A 97 15.82 4.18 -1.92
C TRP A 97 15.74 3.90 -3.42
N ILE A 98 16.55 2.96 -3.95
CA ILE A 98 16.47 2.53 -5.36
C ILE A 98 15.06 2.00 -5.68
N GLU A 99 14.54 1.10 -4.85
CA GLU A 99 13.18 0.56 -4.99
C GLU A 99 12.13 1.67 -5.05
N SER A 100 12.20 2.64 -4.13
CA SER A 100 11.30 3.79 -4.09
C SER A 100 11.36 4.65 -5.36
N THR A 101 12.56 4.82 -5.97
CA THR A 101 12.70 5.59 -7.23
C THR A 101 11.99 4.95 -8.42
N ILE A 102 11.79 3.63 -8.39
CA ILE A 102 11.06 2.88 -9.42
C ILE A 102 9.56 2.89 -9.09
N TRP A 103 9.22 2.73 -7.81
CA TRP A 103 7.84 2.62 -7.35
C TRP A 103 7.06 3.94 -7.49
N TYR A 104 7.64 5.09 -7.13
CA TYR A 104 6.96 6.39 -7.20
C TYR A 104 6.42 6.75 -8.58
N PRO A 105 7.20 6.69 -9.69
CA PRO A 105 6.67 6.97 -11.02
C PRO A 105 5.48 6.09 -11.37
N THR A 106 5.51 4.82 -10.99
CA THR A 106 4.44 3.85 -11.28
C THR A 106 3.13 4.26 -10.58
N VAL A 107 3.19 4.55 -9.28
CA VAL A 107 2.00 4.94 -8.50
C VAL A 107 1.47 6.32 -8.93
N LEU A 108 2.36 7.28 -9.19
CA LEU A 108 1.95 8.61 -9.62
C LEU A 108 1.36 8.60 -11.03
N THR A 109 1.82 7.71 -11.92
CA THR A 109 1.21 7.51 -13.23
C THR A 109 -0.22 7.02 -13.10
N PHE A 110 -0.48 6.04 -12.21
CA PHE A 110 -1.84 5.61 -11.91
C PHE A 110 -2.71 6.76 -11.38
N GLY A 111 -2.16 7.60 -10.50
CA GLY A 111 -2.84 8.82 -10.04
C GLY A 111 -3.17 9.78 -11.19
N ALA A 112 -2.26 9.99 -12.13
CA ALA A 112 -2.48 10.83 -13.29
C ALA A 112 -3.59 10.27 -14.22
N VAL A 113 -3.58 8.96 -14.47
CA VAL A 113 -4.64 8.27 -15.21
C VAL A 113 -6.00 8.42 -14.51
N SER A 114 -6.04 8.23 -13.18
CA SER A 114 -7.27 8.40 -12.41
C SER A 114 -7.82 9.83 -12.50
N ILE A 115 -6.95 10.84 -12.52
CA ILE A 115 -7.35 12.25 -12.72
C ILE A 115 -7.94 12.47 -14.11
N ALA A 116 -7.39 11.81 -15.13
CA ALA A 116 -7.90 11.92 -16.50
C ALA A 116 -9.36 11.47 -16.62
N TYR A 117 -9.78 10.46 -15.84
CA TYR A 117 -11.13 9.92 -15.86
C TYR A 117 -12.16 10.67 -14.99
N ILE A 118 -11.79 11.79 -14.35
CA ILE A 118 -12.73 12.60 -13.57
C ILE A 118 -13.79 13.28 -14.45
N GLY A 119 -13.48 13.49 -15.75
CA GLY A 119 -14.36 14.18 -16.70
C GLY A 119 -15.64 13.42 -17.06
N MET A 120 -15.74 12.12 -16.79
CA MET A 120 -16.86 11.24 -17.13
C MET A 120 -17.21 11.22 -18.63
N ASN A 121 -16.22 11.47 -19.50
CA ASN A 121 -16.33 11.39 -20.95
C ASN A 121 -15.36 10.33 -21.48
N ASN A 122 -15.83 9.11 -21.64
CA ASN A 122 -15.00 7.93 -21.91
C ASN A 122 -14.01 8.12 -23.07
N VAL A 123 -14.38 8.80 -24.15
CA VAL A 123 -13.50 9.00 -25.33
C VAL A 123 -12.42 10.04 -25.03
N HIS A 124 -12.81 11.17 -24.48
CA HIS A 124 -11.89 12.26 -24.13
C HIS A 124 -10.94 11.82 -22.99
N ASP A 125 -11.48 11.15 -21.98
CA ASP A 125 -10.74 10.73 -20.79
C ASP A 125 -9.69 9.66 -21.13
N ALA A 126 -10.02 8.69 -21.99
CA ALA A 126 -9.09 7.69 -22.49
C ALA A 126 -7.95 8.31 -23.33
N ALA A 127 -8.29 9.30 -24.19
CA ALA A 127 -7.30 10.04 -24.97
C ALA A 127 -6.36 10.84 -24.05
N LEU A 128 -6.89 11.46 -23.01
CA LEU A 128 -6.11 12.21 -22.02
C LEU A 128 -5.22 11.29 -21.18
N ALA A 129 -5.74 10.15 -20.70
CA ALA A 129 -4.99 9.14 -19.97
C ALA A 129 -3.81 8.57 -20.78
N SER A 130 -3.97 8.46 -22.10
CA SER A 130 -2.92 7.99 -23.03
C SER A 130 -1.91 9.07 -23.42
N ASN A 131 -2.16 10.34 -23.04
CA ASN A 131 -1.31 11.46 -23.42
C ASN A 131 -0.07 11.53 -22.50
N LYS A 132 1.09 11.23 -23.05
CA LYS A 132 2.37 11.21 -22.33
C LYS A 132 2.73 12.56 -21.69
N VAL A 133 2.39 13.68 -22.33
CA VAL A 133 2.68 15.02 -21.81
C VAL A 133 1.79 15.31 -20.60
N PHE A 134 0.50 15.03 -20.70
CA PHE A 134 -0.44 15.16 -19.58
C PHE A 134 0.03 14.33 -18.38
N THR A 135 0.35 13.06 -18.62
CA THR A 135 0.82 12.14 -17.54
C THR A 135 2.11 12.67 -16.91
N LEU A 136 3.10 13.06 -17.72
CA LEU A 136 4.38 13.58 -17.20
C LEU A 136 4.18 14.84 -16.35
N VAL A 137 3.43 15.82 -16.87
CA VAL A 137 3.18 17.08 -16.13
C VAL A 137 2.44 16.81 -14.83
N THR A 138 1.40 15.97 -14.87
CA THR A 138 0.60 15.63 -13.69
C THR A 138 1.46 14.92 -12.64
N VAL A 139 2.26 13.94 -13.04
CA VAL A 139 3.20 13.23 -12.15
C VAL A 139 4.17 14.20 -11.48
N LEU A 140 4.80 15.10 -12.26
CA LEU A 140 5.73 16.09 -11.72
C LEU A 140 5.05 17.05 -10.75
N VAL A 141 3.85 17.54 -11.06
CA VAL A 141 3.08 18.42 -10.17
C VAL A 141 2.77 17.71 -8.84
N ILE A 142 2.24 16.49 -8.89
CA ILE A 142 1.91 15.72 -7.68
C ILE A 142 3.17 15.45 -6.86
N TYR A 143 4.26 15.02 -7.51
CA TYR A 143 5.54 14.74 -6.83
C TYR A 143 6.08 15.96 -6.08
N TRP A 144 6.12 17.12 -6.75
CA TRP A 144 6.61 18.35 -6.12
C TRP A 144 5.68 18.86 -5.03
N LEU A 145 4.37 18.76 -5.20
CA LEU A 145 3.41 19.08 -4.12
C LEU A 145 3.63 18.19 -2.89
N ALA A 146 3.76 16.87 -3.09
CA ALA A 146 4.05 15.94 -2.00
C ALA A 146 5.39 16.26 -1.32
N THR A 147 6.43 16.62 -2.10
CA THR A 147 7.73 17.03 -1.58
C THR A 147 7.62 18.28 -0.71
N PHE A 148 6.95 19.34 -1.19
CA PHE A 148 6.74 20.56 -0.41
C PHE A 148 5.93 20.34 0.87
N ILE A 149 4.94 19.43 0.83
CA ILE A 149 4.19 19.04 2.01
C ILE A 149 5.09 18.30 3.01
N SER A 150 5.94 17.40 2.52
CA SER A 150 6.90 16.66 3.34
C SER A 150 7.86 17.57 4.09
N LEU A 151 8.31 18.67 3.47
CA LEU A 151 9.15 19.67 4.10
C LEU A 151 8.49 20.41 5.28
N LYS A 152 7.15 20.37 5.40
CA LYS A 152 6.41 20.92 6.54
C LYS A 152 6.45 20.03 7.78
N GLY A 153 7.01 18.83 7.65
CA GLY A 153 7.24 17.89 8.75
C GLY A 153 6.10 16.86 8.95
N LEU A 154 6.36 15.93 9.86
CA LEU A 154 5.57 14.73 10.10
C LEU A 154 4.09 15.01 10.42
N GLY A 155 3.77 16.10 11.12
CA GLY A 155 2.39 16.46 11.44
C GLY A 155 1.52 16.67 10.20
N TRP A 156 2.05 17.31 9.16
CA TRP A 156 1.38 17.50 7.88
C TRP A 156 1.32 16.20 7.08
N VAL A 157 2.43 15.48 7.01
CA VAL A 157 2.52 14.20 6.29
C VAL A 157 1.51 13.20 6.86
N SER A 158 1.48 13.00 8.18
CA SER A 158 0.55 12.05 8.81
C SER A 158 -0.92 12.44 8.62
N LYS A 159 -1.24 13.73 8.67
CA LYS A 159 -2.60 14.23 8.43
C LYS A 159 -3.04 13.96 6.99
N ILE A 160 -2.20 14.29 6.01
CA ILE A 160 -2.52 14.12 4.58
C ILE A 160 -2.56 12.63 4.22
N SER A 161 -1.59 11.82 4.69
CA SER A 161 -1.61 10.38 4.49
C SER A 161 -2.87 9.74 5.07
N LYS A 162 -3.28 10.15 6.29
CA LYS A 162 -4.51 9.66 6.90
C LYS A 162 -5.75 10.01 6.06
N ILE A 163 -5.89 11.26 5.65
CA ILE A 163 -7.05 11.70 4.84
C ILE A 163 -7.01 11.01 3.47
N GLY A 164 -5.86 11.04 2.79
CA GLY A 164 -5.67 10.44 1.48
C GLY A 164 -5.95 8.93 1.48
N ALA A 165 -5.40 8.19 2.43
CA ALA A 165 -5.65 6.75 2.54
C ALA A 165 -7.12 6.45 2.91
N THR A 166 -7.74 7.25 3.77
CA THR A 166 -9.14 7.04 4.14
C THR A 166 -10.05 7.30 2.94
N VAL A 167 -9.90 8.45 2.28
CA VAL A 167 -10.79 8.87 1.18
C VAL A 167 -10.42 8.21 -0.16
N GLY A 168 -9.13 8.02 -0.42
CA GLY A 168 -8.63 7.50 -1.70
C GLY A 168 -8.44 5.98 -1.73
N THR A 169 -8.40 5.29 -0.59
CA THR A 169 -8.17 3.84 -0.55
C THR A 169 -9.26 3.12 0.25
N ILE A 170 -9.45 3.45 1.53
CA ILE A 170 -10.33 2.67 2.43
C ILE A 170 -11.79 2.84 2.03
N ILE A 171 -12.26 4.07 1.78
CA ILE A 171 -13.65 4.32 1.36
C ILE A 171 -13.93 3.70 -0.01
N PRO A 172 -13.12 3.92 -1.07
CA PRO A 172 -13.35 3.27 -2.36
C PRO A 172 -13.31 1.74 -2.30
N ALA A 173 -12.36 1.17 -1.54
CA ALA A 173 -12.32 -0.28 -1.31
C ALA A 173 -13.59 -0.79 -0.61
N GLY A 174 -14.03 -0.09 0.43
CA GLY A 174 -15.27 -0.40 1.15
C GLY A 174 -16.50 -0.31 0.27
N LEU A 175 -16.61 0.72 -0.57
CA LEU A 175 -17.69 0.86 -1.55
C LEU A 175 -17.66 -0.25 -2.60
N LEU A 176 -16.48 -0.59 -3.10
CA LEU A 176 -16.31 -1.69 -4.05
C LEU A 176 -16.80 -3.02 -3.46
N ILE A 177 -16.39 -3.33 -2.23
CA ILE A 177 -16.83 -4.53 -1.51
C ILE A 177 -18.35 -4.50 -1.30
N LEU A 178 -18.90 -3.36 -0.85
CA LEU A 178 -20.33 -3.18 -0.65
C LEU A 178 -21.11 -3.40 -1.95
N PHE A 179 -20.65 -2.84 -3.07
CA PHE A 179 -21.28 -3.04 -4.37
C PHE A 179 -21.22 -4.48 -4.83
N GLY A 180 -20.13 -5.21 -4.56
CA GLY A 180 -20.04 -6.64 -4.80
C GLY A 180 -21.09 -7.44 -4.01
N ILE A 181 -21.28 -7.12 -2.74
CA ILE A 181 -22.30 -7.73 -1.88
C ILE A 181 -23.71 -7.42 -2.39
N ILE A 182 -24.01 -6.15 -2.70
CA ILE A 182 -25.32 -5.74 -3.23
C ILE A 182 -25.60 -6.43 -4.56
N TYR A 183 -24.62 -6.48 -5.45
CA TYR A 183 -24.74 -7.14 -6.76
C TYR A 183 -25.16 -8.61 -6.62
N LEU A 184 -24.52 -9.36 -5.73
CA LEU A 184 -24.91 -10.75 -5.44
C LEU A 184 -26.30 -10.84 -4.79
N ALA A 185 -26.60 -9.98 -3.82
CA ALA A 185 -27.88 -9.97 -3.11
C ALA A 185 -29.07 -9.64 -4.03
N THR A 186 -28.82 -8.88 -5.09
CA THR A 186 -29.85 -8.53 -6.11
C THR A 186 -29.96 -9.57 -7.25
N GLY A 187 -29.27 -10.71 -7.13
CA GLY A 187 -29.32 -11.78 -8.14
C GLY A 187 -28.40 -11.55 -9.34
N GLY A 188 -27.36 -10.72 -9.17
CA GLY A 188 -26.34 -10.52 -10.20
C GLY A 188 -25.63 -11.83 -10.57
N HIS A 189 -25.28 -11.97 -11.84
CA HIS A 189 -24.56 -13.15 -12.32
C HIS A 189 -23.13 -13.17 -11.78
N ASN A 190 -22.66 -14.32 -11.30
CA ASN A 190 -21.27 -14.46 -10.90
C ASN A 190 -20.37 -14.53 -12.16
N ASN A 191 -19.60 -13.46 -12.39
CA ASN A 191 -18.65 -13.34 -13.50
C ASN A 191 -17.24 -13.86 -13.15
N MET A 192 -16.99 -14.21 -11.88
CA MET A 192 -15.70 -14.72 -11.44
C MET A 192 -15.42 -16.10 -12.07
N ASP A 193 -14.22 -16.29 -12.56
CA ASP A 193 -13.76 -17.58 -13.03
C ASP A 193 -13.63 -18.57 -11.85
N MET A 194 -14.50 -19.58 -11.86
CA MET A 194 -14.52 -20.66 -10.87
C MET A 194 -13.86 -21.94 -11.39
N SER A 195 -13.38 -21.96 -12.63
CA SER A 195 -12.87 -23.16 -13.31
C SER A 195 -11.61 -23.74 -12.67
N GLN A 196 -10.74 -22.88 -12.12
CA GLN A 196 -9.49 -23.29 -11.49
C GLN A 196 -9.63 -23.73 -10.01
N GLY A 197 -10.80 -23.51 -9.41
CA GLY A 197 -11.00 -23.80 -8.00
C GLY A 197 -10.18 -22.92 -7.06
N PHE A 198 -10.09 -23.31 -5.78
CA PHE A 198 -9.35 -22.55 -4.78
C PHE A 198 -7.83 -22.78 -4.87
N PHE A 199 -7.41 -24.03 -5.14
CA PHE A 199 -5.99 -24.37 -5.27
C PHE A 199 -5.54 -24.20 -6.72
N PRO A 200 -4.57 -23.28 -6.98
CA PRO A 200 -4.09 -23.05 -8.33
C PRO A 200 -3.22 -24.20 -8.84
N ASP A 201 -3.18 -24.36 -10.15
CA ASP A 201 -2.20 -25.25 -10.79
C ASP A 201 -0.81 -24.56 -10.79
N LEU A 202 0.07 -25.01 -9.90
CA LEU A 202 1.43 -24.50 -9.74
C LEU A 202 2.39 -25.00 -10.83
N SER A 203 1.97 -25.90 -11.70
CA SER A 203 2.78 -26.34 -12.85
C SER A 203 2.84 -25.29 -13.96
N ASN A 204 1.88 -24.35 -13.96
CA ASN A 204 1.82 -23.26 -14.92
C ASN A 204 2.72 -22.08 -14.46
N PHE A 205 3.72 -21.74 -15.27
CA PHE A 205 4.66 -20.66 -14.98
C PHE A 205 3.97 -19.30 -14.78
N ASN A 206 2.89 -19.03 -15.52
CA ASN A 206 2.13 -17.77 -15.36
C ASN A 206 1.52 -17.64 -13.96
N ASN A 207 1.08 -18.74 -13.36
CA ASN A 207 0.56 -18.75 -12.00
C ASN A 207 1.65 -18.43 -10.96
N LEU A 208 2.91 -18.81 -11.23
CA LEU A 208 4.04 -18.44 -10.37
C LEU A 208 4.41 -16.96 -10.51
N VAL A 209 4.29 -16.40 -11.71
CA VAL A 209 4.49 -14.96 -11.94
C VAL A 209 3.45 -14.15 -11.17
N LEU A 210 2.19 -14.57 -11.21
CA LEU A 210 1.12 -13.97 -10.41
C LEU A 210 1.41 -14.03 -8.91
N ALA A 211 1.79 -15.20 -8.40
CA ALA A 211 2.13 -15.36 -6.99
C ALA A 211 3.20 -14.35 -6.57
N SER A 212 4.22 -14.10 -7.40
CA SER A 212 5.27 -13.12 -7.09
C SER A 212 4.77 -11.67 -7.08
N SER A 213 3.78 -11.30 -7.90
CA SER A 213 3.16 -9.97 -7.86
C SER A 213 2.38 -9.73 -6.56
N ILE A 214 1.69 -10.76 -6.05
CA ILE A 214 0.98 -10.67 -4.77
C ILE A 214 1.94 -10.49 -3.59
N PHE A 215 3.11 -11.15 -3.59
CA PHE A 215 4.14 -10.90 -2.59
C PHE A 215 4.58 -9.43 -2.60
N LEU A 216 4.77 -8.86 -3.79
CA LEU A 216 5.12 -7.44 -3.95
C LEU A 216 4.02 -6.51 -3.40
N PHE A 217 2.75 -6.84 -3.58
CA PHE A 217 1.64 -6.05 -3.03
C PHE A 217 1.61 -6.00 -1.51
N TYR A 218 2.20 -6.98 -0.83
CA TYR A 218 2.30 -7.01 0.63
C TYR A 218 3.59 -6.41 1.19
N ALA A 219 4.50 -5.93 0.35
CA ALA A 219 5.74 -5.29 0.79
C ALA A 219 5.47 -3.88 1.34
N GLY A 220 6.30 -3.41 2.29
CA GLY A 220 6.28 -2.03 2.78
C GLY A 220 5.87 -1.85 4.25
N MET A 221 5.52 -2.91 4.97
CA MET A 221 5.14 -2.81 6.39
C MET A 221 6.30 -2.31 7.28
N GLU A 222 7.54 -2.54 6.89
CA GLU A 222 8.75 -2.08 7.59
C GLU A 222 9.01 -0.58 7.42
N MET A 223 8.45 0.05 6.39
CA MET A 223 8.73 1.46 6.06
C MET A 223 8.33 2.42 7.18
N SER A 224 7.30 2.11 7.94
CA SER A 224 6.86 2.93 9.06
C SER A 224 7.79 2.86 10.29
N GLY A 225 8.78 1.97 10.28
CA GLY A 225 9.76 1.82 11.36
C GLY A 225 10.57 3.09 11.67
N ILE A 226 10.75 3.97 10.68
CA ILE A 226 11.39 5.27 10.88
C ILE A 226 10.62 6.20 11.83
N HIS A 227 9.30 5.97 11.99
CA HIS A 227 8.40 6.79 12.81
C HIS A 227 8.19 6.22 14.21
N VAL A 228 8.92 5.18 14.62
CA VAL A 228 8.69 4.54 15.92
C VAL A 228 8.78 5.51 17.10
N MET A 229 9.73 6.45 17.06
CA MET A 229 9.91 7.46 18.10
C MET A 229 8.79 8.52 18.14
N ASP A 230 8.07 8.67 17.04
CA ASP A 230 6.95 9.60 16.93
C ASP A 230 5.61 9.00 17.37
N VAL A 231 5.58 7.70 17.70
CA VAL A 231 4.40 7.01 18.17
C VAL A 231 4.10 7.42 19.62
N LYS A 232 2.81 7.56 19.96
CA LYS A 232 2.37 7.81 21.34
C LYS A 232 2.83 6.71 22.25
N GLU A 233 3.30 7.09 23.45
CA GLU A 233 3.79 6.15 24.46
C GLU A 233 2.68 5.25 25.02
N PRO A 234 2.99 4.00 25.34
CA PRO A 234 4.28 3.33 25.13
C PRO A 234 4.45 2.84 23.67
N ALA A 235 5.43 3.39 22.96
CA ALA A 235 5.68 3.10 21.54
C ALA A 235 5.91 1.61 21.29
N SER A 236 6.61 0.92 22.20
CA SER A 236 6.85 -0.53 22.15
C SER A 236 5.59 -1.40 22.13
N LYS A 237 4.45 -0.89 22.60
CA LYS A 237 3.14 -1.58 22.55
C LYS A 237 2.25 -1.04 21.44
N ASN A 238 2.30 0.26 21.22
CA ASN A 238 1.39 0.94 20.28
C ASN A 238 1.81 0.72 18.81
N TYR A 239 3.11 0.63 18.54
CA TYR A 239 3.59 0.35 17.18
C TYR A 239 3.18 -1.06 16.72
N PRO A 240 3.43 -2.17 17.47
CA PRO A 240 2.96 -3.50 17.08
C PRO A 240 1.43 -3.58 16.86
N LYS A 241 0.64 -2.91 17.71
CA LYS A 241 -0.81 -2.85 17.51
C LYS A 241 -1.20 -2.20 16.18
N ALA A 242 -0.53 -1.12 15.82
CA ALA A 242 -0.79 -0.43 14.56
C ALA A 242 -0.42 -1.29 13.34
N ILE A 243 0.72 -1.99 13.40
CA ILE A 243 1.14 -2.95 12.37
C ILE A 243 0.09 -4.05 12.21
N PHE A 244 -0.36 -4.66 13.30
CA PHE A 244 -1.32 -5.75 13.27
C PHE A 244 -2.69 -5.31 12.71
N ILE A 245 -3.21 -4.16 13.15
CA ILE A 245 -4.45 -3.59 12.60
C ILE A 245 -4.28 -3.29 11.11
N GLY A 246 -3.16 -2.68 10.70
CA GLY A 246 -2.86 -2.40 9.31
C GLY A 246 -2.83 -3.67 8.46
N ALA A 247 -2.16 -4.73 8.91
CA ALA A 247 -2.07 -6.00 8.20
C ALA A 247 -3.46 -6.65 7.97
N ILE A 248 -4.33 -6.63 8.98
CA ILE A 248 -5.71 -7.14 8.83
C ILE A 248 -6.47 -6.34 7.77
N ILE A 249 -6.43 -5.02 7.83
CA ILE A 249 -7.13 -4.15 6.86
C ILE A 249 -6.61 -4.42 5.46
N ILE A 250 -5.30 -4.57 5.27
CA ILE A 250 -4.65 -4.84 3.99
C ILE A 250 -5.17 -6.16 3.40
N VAL A 251 -5.15 -7.25 4.17
CA VAL A 251 -5.63 -8.58 3.71
C VAL A 251 -7.10 -8.53 3.34
N VAL A 252 -7.94 -7.88 4.16
CA VAL A 252 -9.37 -7.76 3.90
C VAL A 252 -9.63 -6.98 2.60
N ILE A 253 -8.95 -5.85 2.40
CA ILE A 253 -9.11 -5.04 1.17
C ILE A 253 -8.69 -5.84 -0.06
N PHE A 254 -7.54 -6.50 -0.04
CA PHE A 254 -7.05 -7.23 -1.20
C PHE A 254 -7.96 -8.41 -1.55
N ILE A 255 -8.33 -9.26 -0.60
CA ILE A 255 -9.18 -10.42 -0.88
C ILE A 255 -10.59 -10.01 -1.29
N LEU A 256 -11.27 -9.21 -0.45
CA LEU A 256 -12.66 -8.87 -0.71
C LEU A 256 -12.82 -7.87 -1.86
N GLY A 257 -11.85 -6.96 -2.05
CA GLY A 257 -11.83 -6.03 -3.18
C GLY A 257 -11.63 -6.74 -4.52
N THR A 258 -10.69 -7.70 -4.59
CA THR A 258 -10.48 -8.55 -5.77
C THR A 258 -11.73 -9.37 -6.08
N PHE A 259 -12.36 -9.97 -5.08
CA PHE A 259 -13.59 -10.72 -5.26
C PHE A 259 -14.74 -9.86 -5.74
N ALA A 260 -14.93 -8.67 -5.16
CA ALA A 260 -15.97 -7.76 -5.60
C ALA A 260 -15.82 -7.37 -7.08
N LEU A 261 -14.59 -7.13 -7.54
CA LEU A 261 -14.29 -6.86 -8.94
C LEU A 261 -14.61 -8.07 -9.83
N GLY A 262 -14.08 -9.25 -9.49
CA GLY A 262 -14.31 -10.47 -10.29
C GLY A 262 -15.78 -10.90 -10.35
N LEU A 263 -16.57 -10.60 -9.32
CA LEU A 263 -18.02 -10.85 -9.32
C LEU A 263 -18.76 -9.93 -10.29
N ILE A 264 -18.41 -8.64 -10.32
CA ILE A 264 -19.12 -7.60 -11.09
C ILE A 264 -18.65 -7.58 -12.53
N ILE A 265 -17.34 -7.65 -12.78
CA ILE A 265 -16.72 -7.40 -14.07
C ILE A 265 -16.26 -8.74 -14.68
N PRO A 266 -16.74 -9.11 -15.88
CA PRO A 266 -16.21 -10.27 -16.59
C PRO A 266 -14.71 -10.12 -16.87
N ALA A 267 -13.93 -11.18 -16.70
CA ALA A 267 -12.47 -11.16 -16.90
C ALA A 267 -12.04 -10.61 -18.26
N LYS A 268 -12.86 -10.86 -19.30
CA LYS A 268 -12.61 -10.36 -20.67
C LYS A 268 -12.72 -8.83 -20.84
N GLU A 269 -13.38 -8.16 -19.90
CA GLU A 269 -13.56 -6.71 -19.89
C GLU A 269 -12.52 -5.99 -19.04
N ILE A 270 -11.70 -6.73 -18.27
CA ILE A 270 -10.63 -6.18 -17.47
C ILE A 270 -9.50 -5.71 -18.37
N ASN A 271 -9.23 -4.41 -18.37
CA ASN A 271 -8.16 -3.82 -19.17
C ASN A 271 -6.92 -3.61 -18.29
N LEU A 272 -5.98 -4.56 -18.34
CA LEU A 272 -4.75 -4.52 -17.54
C LEU A 272 -3.84 -3.34 -17.89
N THR A 273 -3.88 -2.86 -19.14
CA THR A 273 -3.05 -1.73 -19.58
C THR A 273 -3.48 -0.41 -18.94
N GLN A 274 -4.76 -0.26 -18.64
CA GLN A 274 -5.30 0.93 -17.95
C GLN A 274 -5.30 0.79 -16.44
N SER A 275 -5.17 -0.42 -15.91
CA SER A 275 -5.02 -0.69 -14.48
C SER A 275 -3.56 -0.67 -14.02
N LEU A 276 -2.62 -0.58 -14.93
CA LEU A 276 -1.19 -0.37 -14.67
C LEU A 276 -0.87 1.11 -14.69
#